data_6de4117ee3be8a977053a5a394208d5b
#
_entry.id   6de4117ee3be8a977053a5a394208d5b
#
_cell.length_a   1.000
_cell.length_b   1.000
_cell.length_c   1.000
_cell.angle_alpha   90.00
_cell.angle_beta   90.00
_cell.angle_gamma   90.00
#
_symmetry.space_group_name_H-M   'P 1'
#
loop_
_entity.id
_entity.type
_entity.pdbx_description
1 polymer ?
#
loop_
_entity_poly.entity_id
_entity_poly.type
_entity_poly.pdbx_seq_one_letter_code
_entity_poly.pdbx_strand_id
1 'polypeptide(L)'
;LEDHHTRKSGVAWLDREAKLQDGLTIFDHITPHIRQVNEEYFKFDLSFHETYQFTSYKYDPDAPEFYSWHCDGHFEPYNEEDCKNDPNKDERLNTYRKLSYSVNLTHPDEYEGGHFEWTDPFMQNPQSMTPDNIKFRAQQNAREQGSIIIFPSFVYHQVTPVLRGLRQSLVGWIAGPTFR
;
A
#
# COMPACT_ATOMS: atom_id res chain seq x y z
N LEU A 1 4.41 -19.86 5.57
CA LEU A 1 5.19 -19.36 6.70
C LEU A 1 5.24 -17.85 6.55
N GLU A 2 4.43 -17.13 7.35
CA GLU A 2 4.55 -15.67 7.44
C GLU A 2 5.94 -15.37 7.98
N ASP A 3 6.70 -14.59 7.24
CA ASP A 3 8.00 -14.11 7.69
C ASP A 3 7.78 -12.97 8.72
N HIS A 4 7.64 -13.36 9.98
CA HIS A 4 7.45 -12.43 11.10
C HIS A 4 8.58 -11.39 11.25
N HIS A 5 9.68 -11.55 10.53
CA HIS A 5 10.78 -10.58 10.50
C HIS A 5 10.51 -9.41 9.54
N THR A 6 9.67 -9.61 8.53
CA THR A 6 9.36 -8.57 7.54
C THR A 6 8.07 -7.83 7.88
N ARG A 7 7.06 -8.51 8.43
CA ARG A 7 5.75 -7.92 8.73
C ARG A 7 5.11 -8.56 9.97
N LYS A 8 4.57 -7.72 10.85
CA LYS A 8 3.61 -8.09 11.87
C LYS A 8 2.41 -7.16 11.78
N SER A 9 1.25 -7.67 11.38
CA SER A 9 0.00 -6.89 11.22
C SER A 9 -1.20 -7.81 11.05
N GLY A 10 -2.39 -7.33 11.38
CA GLY A 10 -3.65 -7.96 10.95
C GLY A 10 -3.98 -7.60 9.50
N VAL A 11 -4.43 -8.56 8.72
CA VAL A 11 -4.80 -8.37 7.31
C VAL A 11 -6.14 -9.00 7.01
N ALA A 12 -6.99 -8.29 6.26
CA ALA A 12 -8.23 -8.82 5.69
C ALA A 12 -8.39 -8.31 4.25
N TRP A 13 -8.77 -9.19 3.35
CA TRP A 13 -9.13 -8.83 1.99
C TRP A 13 -10.61 -8.47 1.94
N LEU A 14 -10.95 -7.35 1.30
CA LEU A 14 -12.31 -6.85 1.24
C LEU A 14 -12.98 -7.32 -0.05
N ASP A 15 -14.29 -7.55 0.05
CA ASP A 15 -15.11 -7.84 -1.13
C ASP A 15 -15.14 -6.60 -2.04
N ARG A 16 -14.73 -6.81 -3.28
CA ARG A 16 -14.65 -5.79 -4.33
C ARG A 16 -16.01 -5.17 -4.64
N GLU A 17 -17.06 -5.98 -4.62
CA GLU A 17 -18.41 -5.60 -5.01
C GLU A 17 -19.27 -5.11 -3.83
N ALA A 18 -18.71 -5.12 -2.61
CA ALA A 18 -19.42 -4.66 -1.44
C ALA A 18 -19.82 -3.18 -1.56
N LYS A 19 -21.11 -2.91 -1.37
CA LYS A 19 -21.66 -1.56 -1.39
C LYS A 19 -21.60 -0.93 -0.01
N LEU A 20 -21.21 0.35 0.00
CA LEU A 20 -21.27 1.22 1.17
C LEU A 20 -22.69 1.76 1.38
N GLN A 21 -22.90 2.55 2.44
CA GLN A 21 -24.21 3.08 2.79
C GLN A 21 -24.83 3.99 1.73
N ASP A 22 -24.01 4.62 0.90
CA ASP A 22 -24.41 5.47 -0.23
C ASP A 22 -24.70 4.68 -1.52
N GLY A 23 -24.55 3.36 -1.49
CA GLY A 23 -24.76 2.47 -2.62
C GLY A 23 -23.57 2.37 -3.58
N LEU A 24 -22.47 3.06 -3.31
CA LEU A 24 -21.24 3.00 -4.08
C LEU A 24 -20.27 1.94 -3.51
N THR A 25 -19.34 1.48 -4.30
CA THR A 25 -18.21 0.66 -3.83
C THR A 25 -17.05 1.53 -3.32
N ILE A 26 -16.10 0.93 -2.63
CA ILE A 26 -14.83 1.61 -2.30
C ILE A 26 -14.11 2.07 -3.58
N PHE A 27 -14.20 1.31 -4.67
CA PHE A 27 -13.61 1.69 -5.97
C PHE A 27 -14.20 2.99 -6.52
N ASP A 28 -15.50 3.16 -6.41
CA ASP A 28 -16.19 4.37 -6.88
C ASP A 28 -15.69 5.62 -6.16
N HIS A 29 -15.31 5.48 -4.89
CA HIS A 29 -14.77 6.59 -4.09
C HIS A 29 -13.29 6.86 -4.37
N ILE A 30 -12.46 5.83 -4.48
CA ILE A 30 -10.98 5.98 -4.50
C ILE A 30 -10.45 6.18 -5.92
N THR A 31 -10.96 5.43 -6.89
CA THR A 31 -10.44 5.42 -8.27
C THR A 31 -10.35 6.80 -8.93
N PRO A 32 -11.32 7.71 -8.78
CA PRO A 32 -11.23 9.04 -9.37
C PRO A 32 -10.01 9.83 -8.90
N HIS A 33 -9.68 9.77 -7.60
CA HIS A 33 -8.52 10.46 -7.03
C HIS A 33 -7.21 9.89 -7.57
N ILE A 34 -7.13 8.56 -7.69
CA ILE A 34 -5.92 7.91 -8.21
C ILE A 34 -5.72 8.25 -9.69
N ARG A 35 -6.79 8.25 -10.49
CA ARG A 35 -6.72 8.63 -11.90
C ARG A 35 -6.25 10.06 -12.08
N GLN A 36 -6.80 10.99 -11.29
CA GLN A 36 -6.38 12.40 -11.32
C GLN A 36 -4.88 12.53 -11.01
N VAL A 37 -4.41 11.91 -9.94
CA VAL A 37 -2.99 11.94 -9.54
C VAL A 37 -2.10 11.27 -10.60
N ASN A 38 -2.56 10.15 -11.19
CA ASN A 38 -1.82 9.51 -12.27
C ASN A 38 -1.70 10.39 -13.51
N GLU A 39 -2.77 11.06 -13.91
CA GLU A 39 -2.76 11.98 -15.06
C GLU A 39 -1.86 13.18 -14.84
N GLU A 40 -1.79 13.68 -13.62
CA GLU A 40 -0.99 14.87 -13.29
C GLU A 40 0.50 14.54 -13.11
N TYR A 41 0.82 13.45 -12.37
CA TYR A 41 2.19 13.21 -11.90
C TYR A 41 2.89 12.00 -12.52
N PHE A 42 2.21 10.85 -12.64
CA PHE A 42 2.89 9.59 -13.00
C PHE A 42 2.75 9.21 -14.46
N LYS A 43 1.58 9.43 -15.05
CA LYS A 43 1.25 9.11 -16.44
C LYS A 43 1.47 7.65 -16.82
N PHE A 44 1.23 6.75 -15.87
CA PHE A 44 1.33 5.32 -16.12
C PHE A 44 0.11 4.82 -16.88
N ASP A 45 0.34 3.82 -17.75
CA ASP A 45 -0.71 3.01 -18.35
C ASP A 45 -1.29 2.09 -17.26
N LEU A 46 -2.55 2.32 -16.88
CA LEU A 46 -3.24 1.58 -15.82
C LEU A 46 -4.41 0.81 -16.42
N SER A 47 -4.51 -0.49 -16.10
CA SER A 47 -5.56 -1.36 -16.67
C SER A 47 -6.40 -2.07 -15.63
N PHE A 48 -5.83 -2.45 -14.49
CA PHE A 48 -6.48 -3.30 -13.51
C PHE A 48 -6.29 -2.79 -12.09
N HIS A 49 -7.39 -2.64 -11.33
CA HIS A 49 -7.38 -2.27 -9.92
C HIS A 49 -7.57 -3.53 -9.07
N GLU A 50 -6.57 -3.90 -8.28
CA GLU A 50 -6.60 -5.08 -7.43
C GLU A 50 -7.59 -4.92 -6.27
N THR A 51 -7.96 -6.05 -5.65
CA THR A 51 -8.79 -6.07 -4.44
C THR A 51 -8.09 -5.37 -3.27
N TYR A 52 -8.87 -4.70 -2.44
CA TYR A 52 -8.35 -3.97 -1.29
C TYR A 52 -7.90 -4.88 -0.16
N GLN A 53 -6.81 -4.48 0.47
CA GLN A 53 -6.33 -5.05 1.71
C GLN A 53 -6.61 -4.08 2.87
N PHE A 54 -7.50 -4.46 3.77
CA PHE A 54 -7.59 -3.81 5.08
C PHE A 54 -6.44 -4.30 5.94
N THR A 55 -5.71 -3.36 6.54
CA THR A 55 -4.55 -3.66 7.38
C THR A 55 -4.69 -2.98 8.72
N SER A 56 -4.39 -3.70 9.80
CA SER A 56 -4.33 -3.16 11.15
C SER A 56 -2.96 -3.40 11.76
N TYR A 57 -2.45 -2.40 12.48
CA TYR A 57 -1.22 -2.45 13.26
C TYR A 57 -1.53 -2.06 14.69
N LYS A 58 -1.36 -2.99 15.60
CA LYS A 58 -1.67 -2.83 17.01
C LYS A 58 -0.39 -2.57 17.82
N TYR A 59 -0.51 -1.71 18.82
CA TYR A 59 0.51 -1.61 19.85
C TYR A 59 0.54 -2.88 20.71
N ASP A 60 1.73 -3.43 20.87
CA ASP A 60 2.05 -4.51 21.76
C ASP A 60 3.41 -4.15 22.39
N PRO A 61 3.53 -4.02 23.73
CA PRO A 61 4.77 -3.60 24.37
C PRO A 61 5.92 -4.57 24.13
N ASP A 62 5.64 -5.85 23.96
CA ASP A 62 6.65 -6.90 23.78
C ASP A 62 7.01 -7.09 22.30
N ALA A 63 6.07 -6.79 21.40
CA ALA A 63 6.25 -7.03 19.97
C ALA A 63 5.37 -6.10 19.11
N PRO A 64 5.68 -4.79 19.02
CA PRO A 64 4.90 -3.83 18.26
C PRO A 64 4.71 -4.25 16.81
N GLU A 65 3.52 -3.99 16.25
CA GLU A 65 3.22 -4.34 14.86
C GLU A 65 3.78 -3.29 13.91
N PHE A 66 4.29 -3.78 12.76
CA PHE A 66 5.00 -3.00 11.76
C PHE A 66 4.97 -3.69 10.39
N TYR A 67 5.47 -3.00 9.37
CA TYR A 67 5.84 -3.59 8.09
C TYR A 67 7.18 -3.01 7.66
N SER A 68 8.20 -3.84 7.63
CA SER A 68 9.58 -3.45 7.33
C SER A 68 9.74 -3.00 5.86
N TRP A 69 10.94 -2.56 5.52
CA TRP A 69 11.29 -2.10 4.19
C TRP A 69 10.99 -3.13 3.11
N HIS A 70 10.15 -2.76 2.15
CA HIS A 70 9.75 -3.58 1.01
C HIS A 70 9.36 -2.70 -0.17
N CYS A 71 9.17 -3.31 -1.33
CA CYS A 71 8.44 -2.72 -2.45
C CYS A 71 7.25 -3.61 -2.81
N ASP A 72 6.19 -2.98 -3.32
CA ASP A 72 4.97 -3.69 -3.71
C ASP A 72 5.03 -4.25 -5.14
N GLY A 73 5.95 -3.73 -5.95
CA GLY A 73 6.15 -4.16 -7.32
C GLY A 73 6.92 -5.48 -7.42
N HIS A 74 6.59 -6.26 -8.43
CA HIS A 74 7.31 -7.47 -8.80
C HIS A 74 8.25 -7.19 -9.96
N PHE A 75 9.38 -7.92 -10.06
CA PHE A 75 10.31 -7.82 -11.19
C PHE A 75 9.77 -8.49 -12.44
N GLU A 76 8.85 -9.43 -12.30
CA GLU A 76 8.19 -10.14 -13.37
C GLU A 76 6.69 -9.82 -13.39
N PRO A 77 6.04 -9.89 -14.56
CA PRO A 77 4.60 -9.70 -14.65
C PRO A 77 3.87 -10.85 -13.94
N TYR A 78 2.63 -10.60 -13.54
CA TYR A 78 1.75 -11.65 -13.06
C TYR A 78 1.63 -12.77 -14.10
N ASN A 79 1.91 -13.98 -13.68
CA ASN A 79 1.85 -15.18 -14.51
C ASN A 79 0.59 -16.02 -14.20
N GLU A 80 0.45 -17.16 -14.88
CA GLU A 80 -0.70 -18.07 -14.73
C GLU A 80 -0.85 -18.61 -13.29
N GLU A 81 0.25 -18.88 -12.58
CA GLU A 81 0.19 -19.39 -11.21
C GLU A 81 -0.24 -18.31 -10.23
N ASP A 82 0.24 -17.07 -10.40
CA ASP A 82 -0.16 -15.91 -9.59
C ASP A 82 -1.67 -15.61 -9.71
N CYS A 83 -2.23 -15.89 -10.89
CA CYS A 83 -3.62 -15.60 -11.22
C CYS A 83 -4.54 -16.83 -11.12
N LYS A 84 -4.06 -17.97 -10.69
CA LYS A 84 -4.74 -19.29 -10.75
C LYS A 84 -6.15 -19.31 -10.15
N ASN A 85 -6.35 -18.58 -9.05
CA ASN A 85 -7.64 -18.52 -8.35
C ASN A 85 -8.25 -17.09 -8.37
N ASP A 86 -7.72 -16.21 -9.22
CA ASP A 86 -8.20 -14.85 -9.34
C ASP A 86 -9.40 -14.80 -10.30
N PRO A 87 -10.58 -14.35 -9.87
CA PRO A 87 -11.73 -14.19 -10.75
C PRO A 87 -11.49 -13.17 -11.88
N ASN A 88 -10.50 -12.29 -11.72
CA ASN A 88 -10.12 -11.28 -12.71
C ASN A 88 -8.81 -11.65 -13.44
N LYS A 89 -8.53 -12.94 -13.57
CA LYS A 89 -7.29 -13.47 -14.14
C LYS A 89 -6.92 -12.81 -15.47
N ASP A 90 -7.88 -12.68 -16.38
CA ASP A 90 -7.63 -12.19 -17.74
C ASP A 90 -7.20 -10.72 -17.76
N GLU A 91 -7.67 -9.93 -16.80
CA GLU A 91 -7.29 -8.52 -16.66
C GLU A 91 -5.93 -8.34 -15.98
N ARG A 92 -5.56 -9.28 -15.10
CA ARG A 92 -4.34 -9.23 -14.28
C ARG A 92 -3.14 -9.86 -14.95
N LEU A 93 -3.34 -10.91 -15.75
CA LEU A 93 -2.28 -11.66 -16.41
C LEU A 93 -1.41 -10.74 -17.27
N ASN A 94 -0.08 -10.92 -17.20
CA ASN A 94 0.93 -10.11 -17.90
C ASN A 94 0.96 -8.63 -17.54
N THR A 95 0.38 -8.25 -16.40
CA THR A 95 0.49 -6.88 -15.88
C THR A 95 1.50 -6.80 -14.74
N TYR A 96 1.90 -5.56 -14.40
CA TYR A 96 2.73 -5.23 -13.24
C TYR A 96 1.99 -4.25 -12.34
N ARG A 97 2.19 -4.29 -11.04
CA ARG A 97 1.78 -3.21 -10.15
C ARG A 97 2.53 -1.93 -10.53
N LYS A 98 1.78 -0.89 -10.83
CA LYS A 98 2.27 0.44 -11.22
C LYS A 98 2.18 1.43 -10.07
N LEU A 99 1.01 1.52 -9.47
CA LEU A 99 0.72 2.40 -8.34
C LEU A 99 0.25 1.61 -7.15
N SER A 100 0.78 1.99 -6.02
CA SER A 100 0.33 1.60 -4.69
C SER A 100 -0.29 2.79 -4.00
N TYR A 101 -1.25 2.55 -3.12
CA TYR A 101 -1.79 3.59 -2.26
C TYR A 101 -2.17 3.06 -0.90
N SER A 102 -2.18 3.96 0.08
CA SER A 102 -2.62 3.69 1.44
C SER A 102 -3.53 4.81 1.93
N VAL A 103 -4.75 4.46 2.32
CA VAL A 103 -5.70 5.38 2.96
C VAL A 103 -5.59 5.18 4.46
N ASN A 104 -5.36 6.25 5.23
CA ASN A 104 -5.35 6.18 6.68
C ASN A 104 -6.80 6.19 7.21
N LEU A 105 -7.17 5.18 8.01
CA LEU A 105 -8.53 5.01 8.53
C LEU A 105 -8.67 5.40 10.01
N THR A 106 -7.56 5.63 10.71
CA THR A 106 -7.53 5.95 12.14
C THR A 106 -7.22 7.43 12.35
N HIS A 107 -7.93 8.08 13.28
CA HIS A 107 -7.62 9.46 13.65
C HIS A 107 -6.20 9.57 14.24
N PRO A 108 -5.41 10.61 13.91
CA PRO A 108 -4.00 10.70 14.31
C PRO A 108 -3.76 10.71 15.83
N ASP A 109 -4.75 11.13 16.63
CA ASP A 109 -4.66 11.15 18.09
C ASP A 109 -4.86 9.77 18.75
N GLU A 110 -5.35 8.79 17.99
CA GLU A 110 -5.65 7.43 18.49
C GLU A 110 -4.44 6.50 18.47
N TYR A 111 -3.34 6.90 17.81
CA TYR A 111 -2.13 6.07 17.73
C TYR A 111 -0.84 6.90 17.68
N GLU A 112 0.26 6.28 18.09
CA GLU A 112 1.62 6.81 17.97
C GLU A 112 2.50 5.82 17.19
N GLY A 113 3.56 6.32 16.55
CA GLY A 113 4.34 5.51 15.62
C GLY A 113 3.60 5.26 14.31
N GLY A 114 3.77 4.10 13.69
CA GLY A 114 3.09 3.72 12.46
C GLY A 114 3.31 4.71 11.31
N HIS A 115 4.48 5.34 11.25
CA HIS A 115 4.80 6.29 10.20
C HIS A 115 5.02 5.58 8.88
N PHE A 116 4.47 6.14 7.81
CA PHE A 116 4.82 5.76 6.46
C PHE A 116 6.13 6.45 6.08
N GLU A 117 7.12 5.66 5.72
CA GLU A 117 8.44 6.14 5.31
C GLU A 117 8.83 5.51 3.97
N TRP A 118 9.55 6.26 3.13
CA TRP A 118 10.03 5.78 1.84
C TRP A 118 11.43 6.28 1.55
N THR A 119 12.09 5.61 0.60
CA THR A 119 13.44 5.98 0.18
C THR A 119 13.46 6.49 -1.24
N ASP A 120 14.59 7.07 -1.60
CA ASP A 120 14.92 7.37 -2.98
C ASP A 120 14.85 6.06 -3.81
N PRO A 121 14.02 5.99 -4.87
CA PRO A 121 13.87 4.79 -5.70
C PRO A 121 15.17 4.36 -6.41
N PHE A 122 16.18 5.23 -6.46
CA PHE A 122 17.49 4.93 -7.04
C PHE A 122 18.52 4.41 -6.01
N MET A 123 18.12 4.23 -4.76
CA MET A 123 19.00 3.69 -3.72
C MET A 123 19.26 2.20 -3.97
N GLN A 124 20.55 1.85 -4.17
CA GLN A 124 20.94 0.49 -4.59
C GLN A 124 20.89 -0.58 -3.49
N ASN A 125 20.84 -0.20 -2.21
CA ASN A 125 20.82 -1.17 -1.12
C ASN A 125 19.96 -0.70 0.07
N PRO A 126 18.69 -1.14 0.11
CA PRO A 126 17.79 -0.81 1.22
C PRO A 126 18.26 -1.33 2.59
N GLN A 127 19.04 -2.41 2.62
CA GLN A 127 19.51 -3.01 3.86
C GLN A 127 20.62 -2.19 4.55
N SER A 128 21.23 -1.25 3.84
CA SER A 128 22.18 -0.31 4.42
C SER A 128 21.53 0.96 5.00
N MET A 129 20.19 0.99 5.08
CA MET A 129 19.49 2.15 5.61
C MET A 129 19.72 2.29 7.10
N THR A 130 20.31 3.42 7.44
CA THR A 130 20.35 3.92 8.81
C THR A 130 19.26 4.99 8.98
N PRO A 131 18.86 5.36 10.19
CA PRO A 131 17.96 6.50 10.43
C PRO A 131 18.42 7.78 9.73
N ASP A 132 19.72 7.96 9.54
CA ASP A 132 20.32 9.11 8.87
C ASP A 132 20.16 9.07 7.34
N ASN A 133 19.90 7.88 6.77
CA ASN A 133 19.67 7.66 5.35
C ASN A 133 18.19 7.65 4.95
N ILE A 134 17.28 7.72 5.91
CA ILE A 134 15.84 7.87 5.66
C ILE A 134 15.64 9.30 5.16
N LYS A 135 15.46 9.45 3.86
CA LYS A 135 15.32 10.77 3.24
C LYS A 135 13.93 11.36 3.42
N PHE A 136 12.91 10.51 3.56
CA PHE A 136 11.53 10.95 3.52
C PHE A 136 10.66 10.21 4.54
N ARG A 137 9.86 11.00 5.26
CA ARG A 137 8.75 10.52 6.09
C ARG A 137 7.50 11.28 5.69
N ALA A 138 6.38 10.59 5.61
CA ALA A 138 5.10 11.23 5.31
C ALA A 138 4.82 12.36 6.32
N GLN A 139 4.39 13.49 5.79
CA GLN A 139 4.08 14.66 6.59
C GLN A 139 2.88 14.40 7.50
N GLN A 140 2.68 15.26 8.50
CA GLN A 140 1.60 15.10 9.47
C GLN A 140 0.21 15.06 8.82
N ASN A 141 -0.03 15.82 7.75
CA ASN A 141 -1.29 15.82 7.01
C ASN A 141 -1.60 14.48 6.34
N ALA A 142 -0.60 13.67 6.00
CA ALA A 142 -0.80 12.32 5.50
C ALA A 142 -1.27 11.33 6.58
N ARG A 143 -1.28 11.74 7.84
CA ARG A 143 -1.80 10.96 8.97
C ARG A 143 -3.26 11.27 9.29
N GLU A 144 -3.83 12.31 8.69
CA GLU A 144 -5.24 12.64 8.89
C GLU A 144 -6.13 11.47 8.45
N GLN A 145 -7.21 11.24 9.18
CA GLN A 145 -8.18 10.20 8.84
C GLN A 145 -8.80 10.51 7.46
N GLY A 146 -8.78 9.53 6.57
CA GLY A 146 -9.24 9.68 5.18
C GLY A 146 -8.19 10.20 4.20
N SER A 147 -6.97 10.59 4.67
CA SER A 147 -5.89 10.95 3.76
C SER A 147 -5.41 9.74 2.97
N ILE A 148 -4.99 9.98 1.73
CA ILE A 148 -4.44 8.96 0.83
C ILE A 148 -3.01 9.31 0.42
N ILE A 149 -2.12 8.33 0.52
CA ILE A 149 -0.76 8.40 -0.03
C ILE A 149 -0.76 7.53 -1.28
N ILE A 150 -0.31 8.08 -2.42
CA ILE A 150 -0.22 7.37 -3.71
C ILE A 150 1.23 7.44 -4.16
N PHE A 151 1.81 6.30 -4.55
CA PHE A 151 3.22 6.20 -4.93
C PHE A 151 3.45 5.07 -5.94
N PRO A 152 4.54 5.13 -6.74
CA PRO A 152 4.92 4.03 -7.62
C PRO A 152 5.23 2.75 -6.84
N SER A 153 4.71 1.61 -7.28
CA SER A 153 4.82 0.34 -6.55
C SER A 153 6.25 -0.18 -6.40
N PHE A 154 7.20 0.33 -7.18
CA PHE A 154 8.62 -0.01 -7.08
C PHE A 154 9.37 0.81 -6.01
N VAL A 155 8.73 1.79 -5.37
CA VAL A 155 9.36 2.60 -4.31
C VAL A 155 9.47 1.77 -3.03
N TYR A 156 10.69 1.69 -2.48
CA TYR A 156 10.91 1.08 -1.17
C TYR A 156 10.30 1.92 -0.07
N HIS A 157 9.48 1.27 0.75
CA HIS A 157 8.76 1.93 1.83
C HIS A 157 8.58 0.99 3.03
N GLN A 158 8.18 1.57 4.14
CA GLN A 158 7.85 0.84 5.36
C GLN A 158 6.73 1.53 6.16
N VAL A 159 6.14 0.77 7.07
CA VAL A 159 5.34 1.28 8.18
C VAL A 159 6.12 1.00 9.47
N THR A 160 6.54 2.08 10.15
CA THR A 160 7.30 1.94 11.41
C THR A 160 6.45 1.30 12.50
N PRO A 161 7.06 0.74 13.56
CA PRO A 161 6.31 0.17 14.68
C PRO A 161 5.27 1.13 15.25
N VAL A 162 4.09 0.59 15.59
CA VAL A 162 3.06 1.32 16.34
C VAL A 162 3.43 1.30 17.81
N LEU A 163 3.58 2.49 18.41
CA LEU A 163 4.07 2.68 19.76
C LEU A 163 2.95 2.92 20.79
N ARG A 164 1.73 3.18 20.33
CA ARG A 164 0.50 3.31 21.12
C ARG A 164 -0.71 3.13 20.22
N GLY A 165 -1.79 2.54 20.75
CA GLY A 165 -3.10 2.46 20.09
C GLY A 165 -3.18 1.46 18.94
N LEU A 166 -4.00 1.78 17.94
CA LEU A 166 -4.30 0.95 16.79
C LEU A 166 -4.31 1.81 15.52
N ARG A 167 -3.41 1.53 14.58
CA ARG A 167 -3.43 2.15 13.25
C ARG A 167 -4.11 1.22 12.26
N GLN A 168 -5.08 1.72 11.53
CA GLN A 168 -5.78 1.01 10.47
C GLN A 168 -5.60 1.72 9.14
N SER A 169 -5.48 0.97 8.08
CA SER A 169 -5.37 1.51 6.73
C SER A 169 -6.02 0.59 5.71
N LEU A 170 -6.46 1.20 4.61
CA LEU A 170 -6.85 0.50 3.41
C LEU A 170 -5.71 0.64 2.40
N VAL A 171 -5.22 -0.50 1.91
CA VAL A 171 -4.13 -0.56 0.94
C VAL A 171 -4.65 -1.15 -0.35
N GLY A 172 -4.20 -0.64 -1.47
CA GLY A 172 -4.56 -1.18 -2.77
C GLY A 172 -3.49 -0.90 -3.82
N TRP A 173 -3.63 -1.59 -4.93
CA TRP A 173 -2.68 -1.56 -6.03
C TRP A 173 -3.40 -1.45 -7.36
N ILE A 174 -2.77 -0.74 -8.28
CA ILE A 174 -3.22 -0.67 -9.66
C ILE A 174 -2.12 -1.19 -10.55
N ALA A 175 -2.48 -2.19 -11.34
CA ALA A 175 -1.61 -2.81 -12.32
C ALA A 175 -1.83 -2.23 -13.73
N GLY A 176 -0.87 -2.48 -14.59
CA GLY A 176 -0.92 -2.10 -15.99
C GLY A 176 0.12 -2.86 -16.81
N PRO A 177 0.14 -2.67 -18.14
CA PRO A 177 1.06 -3.35 -19.03
C PRO A 177 2.52 -3.02 -18.70
N THR A 178 3.46 -3.71 -19.31
CA THR A 178 4.90 -3.43 -19.20
C THR A 178 5.24 -1.96 -19.38
N PHE A 179 6.27 -1.49 -18.69
CA PHE A 179 6.81 -0.15 -18.93
C PHE A 179 7.36 -0.08 -20.37
N ARG A 180 6.98 0.97 -21.09
CA ARG A 180 7.46 1.23 -22.47
C ARG A 180 8.27 2.51 -22.51
#